data_3c7abad606fa393b25aaedbe1a488886
#
_entry.id   3c7abad606fa393b25aaedbe1a488886
#
_cell.length_a   1.000
_cell.length_b   1.000
_cell.length_c   1.000
_cell.angle_alpha   90.00
_cell.angle_beta   90.00
_cell.angle_gamma   90.00
#
_symmetry.space_group_name_H-M   'P 1'
#
loop_
_entity.id
_entity.type
_entity.pdbx_description
1 polymer ?
#
loop_
_entity_poly.entity_id
_entity_poly.type
_entity_poly.pdbx_seq_one_letter_code
_entity_poly.pdbx_strand_id
1 'polypeptide(L)'
;MELWEYELRNDIFNAFLANNKQLANGLIAQLMNQKGIGFFYRYRDLNMAEISTIRFDQIYFCRAIRFGNQAGSDWTLFKSYVACFTDRRYSLSMWSEYANNAKGICLEYSADDIARFATENDLFFSPVRYSDIPMETSSKYGSVMTMMTKPRYESDEYEWRLWKVDKNSTDIGKLMSTIQPRKIYVGRNADRESDLFDELKFVAEEKDIELI
;
A
#
# COMPACT_ATOMS: atom_id res chain seq x y z
N MET A 1 6.80 -5.53 15.71
CA MET A 1 5.86 -4.42 16.05
C MET A 1 5.69 -4.33 17.55
N GLU A 2 5.72 -3.13 18.14
CA GLU A 2 5.55 -2.92 19.58
C GLU A 2 4.08 -2.95 20.01
N LEU A 3 3.81 -3.20 21.31
CA LEU A 3 2.43 -3.38 21.82
C LEU A 3 1.56 -2.14 21.56
N TRP A 4 2.08 -0.93 21.87
CA TRP A 4 1.34 0.32 21.66
C TRP A 4 0.93 0.53 20.18
N GLU A 5 1.75 0.07 19.24
CA GLU A 5 1.44 0.17 17.82
C GLU A 5 0.32 -0.79 17.41
N TYR A 6 0.30 -2.02 17.98
CA TYR A 6 -0.82 -2.95 17.81
C TYR A 6 -2.12 -2.37 18.35
N GLU A 7 -2.09 -1.79 19.54
CA GLU A 7 -3.24 -1.16 20.18
C GLU A 7 -3.77 -0.01 19.32
N LEU A 8 -2.90 0.90 18.90
CA LEU A 8 -3.29 2.05 18.09
C LEU A 8 -3.86 1.65 16.72
N ARG A 9 -3.30 0.62 16.07
CA ARG A 9 -3.87 0.05 14.83
C ARG A 9 -5.25 -0.57 15.07
N ASN A 10 -5.48 -1.20 16.20
CA ASN A 10 -6.80 -1.69 16.60
C ASN A 10 -7.79 -0.54 16.83
N ASP A 11 -7.38 0.54 17.47
CA ASP A 11 -8.23 1.70 17.73
C ASP A 11 -8.61 2.42 16.42
N ILE A 12 -7.66 2.58 15.48
CA ILE A 12 -7.94 3.08 14.12
C ILE A 12 -9.00 2.22 13.45
N PHE A 13 -8.82 0.91 13.49
CA PHE A 13 -9.73 -0.04 12.92
C PHE A 13 -11.13 0.05 13.53
N ASN A 14 -11.24 0.11 14.85
CA ASN A 14 -12.52 0.28 15.58
C ASN A 14 -13.19 1.60 15.24
N ALA A 15 -12.43 2.68 15.05
CA ALA A 15 -12.97 3.96 14.62
C ALA A 15 -13.60 3.88 13.21
N PHE A 16 -12.97 3.13 12.28
CA PHE A 16 -13.59 2.85 10.97
C PHE A 16 -14.87 2.02 11.08
N LEU A 17 -14.89 0.98 11.93
CA LEU A 17 -16.08 0.17 12.19
C LEU A 17 -17.24 1.01 12.74
N ALA A 18 -16.93 1.95 13.62
CA ALA A 18 -17.90 2.89 14.19
C ALA A 18 -18.30 4.00 13.19
N ASN A 19 -17.80 3.98 11.95
CA ASN A 19 -17.99 5.04 10.94
C ASN A 19 -17.55 6.44 11.42
N ASN A 20 -16.59 6.49 12.34
CA ASN A 20 -16.03 7.73 12.88
C ASN A 20 -14.72 8.10 12.14
N LYS A 21 -14.89 8.66 10.94
CA LYS A 21 -13.74 9.06 10.09
C LYS A 21 -12.84 10.09 10.77
N GLN A 22 -13.41 11.02 11.52
CA GLN A 22 -12.63 12.06 12.19
C GLN A 22 -11.71 11.45 13.26
N LEU A 23 -12.22 10.55 14.09
CA LEU A 23 -11.42 9.83 15.07
C LEU A 23 -10.35 8.97 14.38
N ALA A 24 -10.71 8.21 13.34
CA ALA A 24 -9.77 7.39 12.60
C ALA A 24 -8.61 8.22 12.06
N ASN A 25 -8.88 9.35 11.41
CA ASN A 25 -7.85 10.24 10.87
C ASN A 25 -6.96 10.84 11.98
N GLY A 26 -7.53 11.21 13.13
CA GLY A 26 -6.74 11.67 14.28
C GLY A 26 -5.78 10.60 14.82
N LEU A 27 -6.26 9.36 14.95
CA LEU A 27 -5.44 8.23 15.39
C LEU A 27 -4.36 7.85 14.35
N ILE A 28 -4.66 7.94 13.05
CA ILE A 28 -3.68 7.75 11.97
C ILE A 28 -2.57 8.80 12.08
N ALA A 29 -2.93 10.07 12.23
CA ALA A 29 -1.94 11.15 12.42
C ALA A 29 -1.10 10.92 13.67
N GLN A 30 -1.71 10.47 14.78
CA GLN A 30 -0.99 10.10 16.00
C GLN A 30 0.02 8.97 15.73
N LEU A 31 -0.37 7.90 15.05
CA LEU A 31 0.50 6.78 14.70
C LEU A 31 1.68 7.24 13.85
N MET A 32 1.42 8.05 12.81
CA MET A 32 2.47 8.58 11.94
C MET A 32 3.46 9.45 12.72
N ASN A 33 2.97 10.33 13.57
CA ASN A 33 3.80 11.23 14.39
C ASN A 33 4.65 10.45 15.41
N GLN A 34 4.06 9.50 16.13
CA GLN A 34 4.78 8.70 17.13
C GLN A 34 5.88 7.84 16.51
N LYS A 35 5.68 7.36 15.29
CA LYS A 35 6.69 6.59 14.52
C LYS A 35 7.65 7.46 13.74
N GLY A 36 7.40 8.76 13.60
CA GLY A 36 8.19 9.64 12.74
C GLY A 36 8.11 9.25 11.26
N ILE A 37 6.92 8.83 10.78
CA ILE A 37 6.75 8.40 9.39
C ILE A 37 6.72 9.61 8.48
N GLY A 38 7.81 9.83 7.74
CA GLY A 38 7.90 10.84 6.69
C GLY A 38 7.75 10.26 5.28
N PHE A 39 7.90 8.96 5.13
CA PHE A 39 7.89 8.28 3.84
C PHE A 39 7.17 6.94 3.91
N PHE A 40 6.60 6.54 2.76
CA PHE A 40 6.04 5.22 2.52
C PHE A 40 6.74 4.56 1.33
N TYR A 41 6.83 3.24 1.35
CA TYR A 41 7.60 2.46 0.40
C TYR A 41 6.73 1.44 -0.31
N ARG A 42 6.99 1.23 -1.62
CA ARG A 42 6.38 0.14 -2.39
C ARG A 42 7.47 -0.73 -2.98
N TYR A 43 7.49 -1.99 -2.60
CA TYR A 43 8.36 -2.99 -3.18
C TYR A 43 7.69 -3.61 -4.41
N ARG A 44 8.39 -3.65 -5.52
CA ARG A 44 7.85 -4.09 -6.81
C ARG A 44 8.87 -4.88 -7.58
N ASP A 45 8.38 -5.85 -8.36
CA ASP A 45 9.21 -6.49 -9.38
C ASP A 45 9.57 -5.47 -10.47
N LEU A 46 10.79 -5.54 -11.00
CA LEU A 46 11.21 -4.69 -12.11
C LEU A 46 10.71 -5.29 -13.42
N ASN A 47 9.79 -4.62 -14.07
CA ASN A 47 9.24 -4.99 -15.37
C ASN A 47 8.71 -3.75 -16.11
N MET A 48 8.42 -3.88 -17.40
CA MET A 48 7.96 -2.76 -18.24
C MET A 48 6.65 -2.13 -17.74
N ALA A 49 5.73 -2.92 -17.15
CA ALA A 49 4.49 -2.37 -16.61
C ALA A 49 4.75 -1.46 -15.42
N GLU A 50 5.65 -1.83 -14.51
CA GLU A 50 6.02 -0.99 -13.36
C GLU A 50 6.79 0.26 -13.81
N ILE A 51 7.73 0.15 -14.76
CA ILE A 51 8.43 1.30 -15.35
C ILE A 51 7.44 2.27 -16.00
N SER A 52 6.44 1.75 -16.71
CA SER A 52 5.37 2.57 -17.30
C SER A 52 4.56 3.31 -16.22
N THR A 53 4.27 2.68 -15.07
CA THR A 53 3.57 3.39 -13.99
C THR A 53 4.39 4.55 -13.43
N ILE A 54 5.71 4.39 -13.32
CA ILE A 54 6.63 5.48 -12.89
C ILE A 54 6.64 6.60 -13.92
N ARG A 55 6.79 6.28 -15.20
CA ARG A 55 6.81 7.27 -16.30
C ARG A 55 5.57 8.14 -16.33
N PHE A 56 4.40 7.57 -16.11
CA PHE A 56 3.13 8.29 -16.20
C PHE A 56 2.57 8.75 -14.85
N ASP A 57 3.39 8.73 -13.80
CA ASP A 57 2.98 9.08 -12.42
C ASP A 57 1.69 8.34 -12.02
N GLN A 58 1.70 7.02 -12.16
CA GLN A 58 0.54 6.18 -11.89
C GLN A 58 0.83 5.15 -10.80
N ILE A 59 -0.20 4.74 -10.08
CA ILE A 59 -0.17 3.57 -9.21
C ILE A 59 -1.26 2.60 -9.65
N TYR A 60 -0.89 1.32 -9.75
CA TYR A 60 -1.85 0.26 -10.00
C TYR A 60 -2.53 -0.16 -8.68
N PHE A 61 -3.85 -0.03 -8.67
CA PHE A 61 -4.73 -0.53 -7.62
C PHE A 61 -5.31 -1.88 -8.07
N CYS A 62 -5.02 -2.94 -7.32
CA CYS A 62 -5.62 -4.24 -7.59
C CYS A 62 -6.99 -4.37 -6.90
N ARG A 63 -7.83 -5.29 -7.38
CA ARG A 63 -9.07 -5.61 -6.68
C ARG A 63 -8.79 -6.26 -5.34
N ALA A 64 -9.52 -5.82 -4.34
CA ALA A 64 -9.41 -6.29 -2.97
C ALA A 64 -9.70 -7.78 -2.79
N ILE A 65 -10.47 -8.38 -3.67
CA ILE A 65 -10.76 -9.82 -3.64
C ILE A 65 -9.51 -10.70 -3.71
N ARG A 66 -8.40 -10.17 -4.23
CA ARG A 66 -7.12 -10.88 -4.25
C ARG A 66 -6.48 -11.02 -2.87
N PHE A 67 -6.94 -10.28 -1.87
CA PHE A 67 -6.39 -10.27 -0.50
C PHE A 67 -7.18 -11.15 0.47
N GLY A 68 -8.35 -11.66 0.10
CA GLY A 68 -9.20 -12.44 0.98
C GLY A 68 -9.22 -13.92 0.61
N ASN A 69 -8.63 -14.77 1.44
CA ASN A 69 -8.73 -16.22 1.31
C ASN A 69 -10.16 -16.76 1.58
N GLN A 70 -11.08 -15.93 2.01
CA GLN A 70 -12.46 -16.24 2.36
C GLN A 70 -13.48 -15.28 1.76
N ALA A 71 -13.19 -14.77 0.58
CA ALA A 71 -14.17 -13.95 -0.14
C ALA A 71 -15.36 -14.81 -0.55
N GLY A 72 -16.24 -15.07 0.40
CA GLY A 72 -17.61 -15.45 0.12
C GLY A 72 -18.25 -14.44 -0.85
N SER A 73 -19.52 -14.55 -1.12
CA SER A 73 -20.30 -13.72 -2.08
C SER A 73 -20.35 -12.21 -1.76
N ASP A 74 -19.28 -11.64 -1.17
CA ASP A 74 -19.27 -10.24 -0.76
C ASP A 74 -18.92 -9.30 -1.91
N TRP A 75 -19.95 -8.72 -2.47
CA TRP A 75 -19.87 -7.74 -3.55
C TRP A 75 -19.01 -6.54 -3.26
N THR A 76 -18.82 -6.16 -1.99
CA THR A 76 -18.03 -5.00 -1.61
C THR A 76 -16.56 -5.22 -1.91
N LEU A 77 -16.02 -6.43 -1.68
CA LEU A 77 -14.64 -6.78 -2.04
C LEU A 77 -14.42 -6.76 -3.55
N PHE A 78 -15.42 -7.21 -4.33
CA PHE A 78 -15.34 -7.13 -5.80
C PHE A 78 -15.33 -5.70 -6.32
N LYS A 79 -15.83 -4.75 -5.55
CA LYS A 79 -15.92 -3.34 -5.91
C LYS A 79 -14.88 -2.47 -5.22
N SER A 80 -13.96 -3.08 -4.48
CA SER A 80 -12.90 -2.37 -3.76
C SER A 80 -11.56 -2.51 -4.49
N TYR A 81 -10.84 -1.42 -4.54
CA TYR A 81 -9.50 -1.32 -5.12
C TYR A 81 -8.52 -0.91 -4.05
N VAL A 82 -7.33 -1.49 -4.10
CA VAL A 82 -6.31 -1.28 -3.07
C VAL A 82 -4.91 -1.19 -3.67
N ALA A 83 -4.11 -0.27 -3.13
CA ALA A 83 -2.67 -0.20 -3.34
C ALA A 83 -1.96 -0.27 -1.99
N CYS A 84 -0.96 -1.15 -1.89
CA CYS A 84 -0.25 -1.44 -0.66
C CYS A 84 1.08 -0.69 -0.59
N PHE A 85 1.42 -0.26 0.61
CA PHE A 85 2.67 0.40 0.99
C PHE A 85 3.17 -0.19 2.30
N THR A 86 4.39 0.15 2.67
CA THR A 86 4.94 -0.10 4.00
C THR A 86 5.61 1.16 4.54
N ASP A 87 5.71 1.30 5.87
CA ASP A 87 6.54 2.34 6.48
C ASP A 87 7.99 1.89 6.70
N ARG A 88 8.42 0.77 6.11
CA ARG A 88 9.74 0.17 6.27
C ARG A 88 10.53 0.14 4.98
N ARG A 89 11.63 0.93 4.93
CA ARG A 89 12.58 0.91 3.81
C ARG A 89 13.47 -0.33 3.81
N TYR A 90 13.84 -0.80 4.99
CA TYR A 90 14.76 -1.92 5.15
C TYR A 90 14.00 -3.15 5.68
N SER A 91 13.39 -3.90 4.77
CA SER A 91 12.70 -5.14 5.08
C SER A 91 13.17 -6.25 4.15
N LEU A 92 13.83 -7.26 4.72
CA LEU A 92 14.31 -8.40 3.94
C LEU A 92 13.16 -9.23 3.39
N SER A 93 12.06 -9.38 4.13
CA SER A 93 10.85 -10.07 3.68
C SER A 93 10.23 -9.34 2.49
N MET A 94 10.08 -8.01 2.56
CA MET A 94 9.53 -7.22 1.45
C MET A 94 10.40 -7.30 0.19
N TRP A 95 11.74 -7.27 0.32
CA TRP A 95 12.63 -7.46 -0.81
C TRP A 95 12.53 -8.87 -1.41
N SER A 96 12.34 -9.89 -0.57
CA SER A 96 12.20 -11.27 -1.03
C SER A 96 10.87 -11.50 -1.73
N GLU A 97 9.77 -11.09 -1.11
CA GLU A 97 8.41 -11.46 -1.52
C GLU A 97 7.84 -10.56 -2.61
N TYR A 98 8.09 -9.24 -2.51
CA TYR A 98 7.45 -8.24 -3.40
C TYR A 98 8.38 -7.64 -4.44
N ALA A 99 9.70 -7.79 -4.28
CA ALA A 99 10.71 -7.30 -5.21
C ALA A 99 11.54 -8.45 -5.81
N ASN A 100 10.92 -9.60 -6.07
CA ASN A 100 11.50 -10.74 -6.80
C ASN A 100 12.88 -11.15 -6.27
N ASN A 101 12.97 -11.46 -4.96
CA ASN A 101 14.24 -11.80 -4.30
C ASN A 101 15.33 -10.72 -4.47
N ALA A 102 14.93 -9.46 -4.29
CA ALA A 102 15.77 -8.28 -4.46
C ALA A 102 16.34 -8.10 -5.89
N LYS A 103 15.64 -8.60 -6.91
CA LYS A 103 15.88 -8.27 -8.31
C LYS A 103 15.08 -7.07 -8.80
N GLY A 104 14.06 -6.67 -8.04
CA GLY A 104 13.16 -5.56 -8.33
C GLY A 104 13.60 -4.23 -7.72
N ILE A 105 12.63 -3.38 -7.44
CA ILE A 105 12.79 -2.01 -6.95
C ILE A 105 11.95 -1.74 -5.71
N CYS A 106 12.35 -0.69 -4.97
CA CYS A 106 11.55 -0.12 -3.90
C CYS A 106 11.37 1.38 -4.17
N LEU A 107 10.12 1.83 -4.30
CA LEU A 107 9.73 3.20 -4.58
C LEU A 107 9.43 3.93 -3.27
N GLU A 108 10.04 5.10 -3.07
CA GLU A 108 9.82 5.96 -1.90
C GLU A 108 8.88 7.10 -2.24
N TYR A 109 7.82 7.26 -1.45
CA TYR A 109 6.84 8.35 -1.58
C TYR A 109 6.79 9.18 -0.31
N SER A 110 6.64 10.50 -0.44
CA SER A 110 6.37 11.38 0.71
C SER A 110 5.03 11.03 1.36
N ALA A 111 5.00 10.98 2.68
CA ALA A 111 3.78 10.74 3.44
C ALA A 111 2.74 11.86 3.22
N ASP A 112 3.20 13.12 3.13
CA ASP A 112 2.33 14.27 2.86
C ASP A 112 1.72 14.20 1.45
N ASP A 113 2.50 13.78 0.45
CA ASP A 113 2.00 13.62 -0.91
C ASP A 113 0.95 12.51 -0.99
N ILE A 114 1.17 11.37 -0.31
CA ILE A 114 0.17 10.28 -0.23
C ILE A 114 -1.11 10.77 0.47
N ALA A 115 -1.00 11.49 1.58
CA ALA A 115 -2.16 12.00 2.32
C ALA A 115 -2.97 13.00 1.49
N ARG A 116 -2.28 13.91 0.78
CA ARG A 116 -2.91 14.86 -0.16
C ARG A 116 -3.62 14.11 -1.29
N PHE A 117 -2.94 13.18 -1.96
CA PHE A 117 -3.51 12.36 -3.02
C PHE A 117 -4.74 11.58 -2.55
N ALA A 118 -4.69 10.98 -1.34
CA ALA A 118 -5.82 10.28 -0.77
C ALA A 118 -7.05 11.20 -0.60
N THR A 119 -6.82 12.42 -0.10
CA THR A 119 -7.88 13.41 0.13
C THR A 119 -8.49 13.89 -1.19
N GLU A 120 -7.67 14.24 -2.18
CA GLU A 120 -8.12 14.75 -3.48
C GLU A 120 -8.91 13.72 -4.30
N ASN A 121 -8.65 12.42 -4.09
CA ASN A 121 -9.29 11.34 -4.84
C ASN A 121 -10.35 10.57 -4.05
N ASP A 122 -10.72 11.05 -2.85
CA ASP A 122 -11.67 10.37 -1.94
C ASP A 122 -11.26 8.91 -1.68
N LEU A 123 -9.96 8.72 -1.39
CA LEU A 123 -9.40 7.45 -1.00
C LEU A 123 -9.30 7.38 0.53
N PHE A 124 -9.42 6.18 1.06
CA PHE A 124 -9.01 5.90 2.43
C PHE A 124 -7.53 5.55 2.44
N PHE A 125 -6.80 6.10 3.40
CA PHE A 125 -5.43 5.70 3.68
C PHE A 125 -5.32 5.25 5.12
N SER A 126 -4.94 4.00 5.35
CA SER A 126 -4.92 3.44 6.70
C SER A 126 -3.86 2.35 6.86
N PRO A 127 -3.34 2.17 8.09
CA PRO A 127 -2.51 1.01 8.41
C PRO A 127 -3.34 -0.26 8.42
N VAL A 128 -2.69 -1.39 8.12
CA VAL A 128 -3.29 -2.71 8.30
C VAL A 128 -3.27 -3.09 9.77
N ARG A 129 -4.38 -3.64 10.25
CA ARG A 129 -4.48 -4.29 11.54
C ARG A 129 -3.93 -5.71 11.45
N TYR A 130 -3.18 -6.14 12.45
CA TYR A 130 -2.68 -7.51 12.53
C TYR A 130 -3.39 -8.27 13.65
N SER A 131 -4.10 -9.35 13.29
CA SER A 131 -4.89 -10.13 14.26
C SER A 131 -5.10 -11.54 13.75
N ASP A 132 -4.99 -12.53 14.63
CA ASP A 132 -5.35 -13.91 14.33
C ASP A 132 -6.82 -14.22 14.69
N ILE A 133 -7.53 -13.23 15.22
CA ILE A 133 -8.96 -13.37 15.54
C ILE A 133 -9.75 -13.07 14.26
N PRO A 134 -10.56 -14.06 13.79
CA PRO A 134 -11.45 -13.84 12.66
C PRO A 134 -12.42 -12.69 12.97
N MET A 135 -12.71 -11.89 11.95
CA MET A 135 -13.70 -10.83 12.09
C MET A 135 -15.11 -11.34 11.83
N GLU A 136 -16.07 -10.83 12.61
CA GLU A 136 -17.48 -10.95 12.24
C GLU A 136 -17.76 -10.07 11.01
N THR A 137 -18.05 -10.71 9.88
CA THR A 137 -18.31 -10.04 8.60
C THR A 137 -19.75 -9.49 8.48
N SER A 138 -20.53 -9.56 9.55
CA SER A 138 -21.96 -9.19 9.56
C SER A 138 -22.24 -7.68 9.50
N SER A 139 -21.23 -6.83 9.66
CA SER A 139 -21.38 -5.38 9.55
C SER A 139 -21.34 -4.88 8.11
N LYS A 140 -21.97 -3.74 7.84
CA LYS A 140 -21.97 -3.04 6.54
C LYS A 140 -20.54 -2.83 5.96
N TYR A 141 -19.53 -2.83 6.82
CA TYR A 141 -18.13 -2.63 6.48
C TYR A 141 -17.25 -3.88 6.72
N GLY A 142 -17.86 -4.99 7.16
CA GLY A 142 -17.12 -6.19 7.58
C GLY A 142 -16.16 -6.72 6.54
N SER A 143 -16.59 -6.77 5.29
CA SER A 143 -15.76 -7.22 4.17
C SER A 143 -14.59 -6.28 3.85
N VAL A 144 -14.83 -4.96 3.85
CA VAL A 144 -13.75 -3.97 3.66
C VAL A 144 -12.75 -4.05 4.81
N MET A 145 -13.25 -4.25 6.03
CA MET A 145 -12.41 -4.39 7.22
C MET A 145 -11.66 -5.72 7.24
N THR A 146 -12.24 -6.81 6.73
CA THR A 146 -11.52 -8.07 6.53
C THR A 146 -10.32 -7.88 5.60
N MET A 147 -10.47 -7.10 4.53
CA MET A 147 -9.38 -6.72 3.65
C MET A 147 -8.28 -5.92 4.35
N MET A 148 -8.64 -5.13 5.37
CA MET A 148 -7.69 -4.31 6.14
C MET A 148 -7.06 -5.05 7.32
N THR A 149 -7.29 -6.36 7.47
CA THR A 149 -6.70 -7.19 8.51
C THR A 149 -5.79 -8.24 7.89
N LYS A 150 -4.63 -8.47 8.51
CA LYS A 150 -3.69 -9.56 8.19
C LYS A 150 -3.39 -10.40 9.42
N PRO A 151 -2.94 -11.64 9.25
CA PRO A 151 -2.44 -12.47 10.35
C PRO A 151 -1.26 -11.82 11.08
N ARG A 152 -1.12 -12.10 12.36
CA ARG A 152 -0.02 -11.52 13.17
C ARG A 152 1.37 -11.86 12.67
N TYR A 153 1.57 -13.03 12.09
CA TYR A 153 2.87 -13.43 11.55
C TYR A 153 3.35 -12.58 10.37
N GLU A 154 2.45 -11.81 9.72
CA GLU A 154 2.80 -10.86 8.67
C GLU A 154 3.05 -9.42 9.19
N SER A 155 3.10 -9.22 10.51
CA SER A 155 3.20 -7.89 11.12
C SER A 155 4.54 -7.17 10.88
N ASP A 156 5.56 -7.88 10.42
CA ASP A 156 6.85 -7.32 9.99
C ASP A 156 6.79 -6.58 8.66
N GLU A 157 5.69 -6.71 7.90
CA GLU A 157 5.45 -5.92 6.71
C GLU A 157 5.11 -4.46 7.01
N TYR A 158 4.59 -4.15 8.19
CA TYR A 158 4.18 -2.79 8.59
C TYR A 158 3.31 -2.11 7.52
N GLU A 159 2.37 -2.89 6.97
CA GLU A 159 1.62 -2.50 5.78
C GLU A 159 0.65 -1.35 6.02
N TRP A 160 0.52 -0.51 5.00
CA TRP A 160 -0.46 0.56 4.85
C TRP A 160 -1.16 0.42 3.51
N ARG A 161 -2.41 0.83 3.44
CA ARG A 161 -3.21 0.69 2.21
C ARG A 161 -3.90 1.99 1.85
N LEU A 162 -3.78 2.38 0.58
CA LEU A 162 -4.74 3.26 -0.09
C LEU A 162 -5.86 2.41 -0.65
N TRP A 163 -7.11 2.74 -0.36
CA TRP A 163 -8.22 1.96 -0.87
C TRP A 163 -9.48 2.78 -1.13
N LYS A 164 -10.31 2.30 -2.04
CA LYS A 164 -11.59 2.91 -2.43
C LYS A 164 -12.60 1.84 -2.80
N VAL A 165 -13.87 2.09 -2.48
CA VAL A 165 -15.00 1.31 -2.99
C VAL A 165 -15.56 2.02 -4.21
N ASP A 166 -15.48 1.40 -5.39
CA ASP A 166 -16.05 1.91 -6.63
C ASP A 166 -17.16 0.97 -7.11
N LYS A 167 -18.39 1.27 -6.71
CA LYS A 167 -19.57 0.43 -6.95
C LYS A 167 -19.88 0.23 -8.44
N ASN A 168 -19.42 1.14 -9.29
CA ASN A 168 -19.73 1.15 -10.72
C ASN A 168 -18.65 0.46 -11.56
N SER A 169 -17.46 0.22 -11.02
CA SER A 169 -16.38 -0.39 -11.78
C SER A 169 -16.52 -1.91 -11.90
N THR A 170 -16.16 -2.41 -13.09
CA THR A 170 -16.04 -3.83 -13.42
C THR A 170 -14.59 -4.25 -13.69
N ASP A 171 -13.64 -3.32 -13.64
CA ASP A 171 -12.25 -3.55 -14.02
C ASP A 171 -11.54 -4.51 -13.06
N ILE A 172 -10.60 -5.30 -13.58
CA ILE A 172 -9.78 -6.25 -12.79
C ILE A 172 -8.80 -5.51 -11.88
N GLY A 173 -8.42 -4.31 -12.25
CA GLY A 173 -7.57 -3.38 -11.54
C GLY A 173 -7.66 -2.01 -12.16
N LYS A 174 -7.09 -0.99 -11.53
CA LYS A 174 -7.21 0.39 -11.96
C LYS A 174 -5.86 1.10 -11.85
N LEU A 175 -5.45 1.76 -12.92
CA LEU A 175 -4.37 2.74 -12.86
C LEU A 175 -4.97 4.08 -12.44
N MET A 176 -4.37 4.69 -11.43
CA MET A 176 -4.74 6.04 -11.01
C MET A 176 -3.52 6.94 -11.15
N SER A 177 -3.72 8.11 -11.77
CA SER A 177 -2.69 9.16 -11.78
C SER A 177 -2.49 9.64 -10.37
N THR A 178 -1.24 9.68 -9.95
CA THR A 178 -0.85 9.89 -8.56
C THR A 178 0.24 10.94 -8.43
N ILE A 179 1.11 10.65 -7.50
CA ILE A 179 2.31 11.36 -7.14
C ILE A 179 3.53 10.60 -7.68
N GLN A 180 4.55 11.34 -8.03
CA GLN A 180 5.84 10.81 -8.40
C GLN A 180 6.57 10.25 -7.18
N PRO A 181 7.23 9.07 -7.27
CA PRO A 181 8.15 8.63 -6.23
C PRO A 181 9.34 9.60 -6.13
N ARG A 182 9.83 9.81 -4.91
CA ARG A 182 10.99 10.69 -4.67
C ARG A 182 12.31 10.00 -4.97
N LYS A 183 12.34 8.68 -4.70
CA LYS A 183 13.53 7.85 -4.92
C LYS A 183 13.13 6.46 -5.38
N ILE A 184 14.04 5.85 -6.11
CA ILE A 184 13.96 4.45 -6.52
C ILE A 184 15.19 3.73 -6.00
N TYR A 185 14.99 2.80 -5.07
CA TYR A 185 16.06 1.90 -4.61
C TYR A 185 16.06 0.65 -5.47
N VAL A 186 17.24 0.31 -6.00
CA VAL A 186 17.42 -0.87 -6.85
C VAL A 186 17.87 -2.05 -5.99
N GLY A 187 17.20 -3.18 -6.14
CA GLY A 187 17.53 -4.39 -5.41
C GLY A 187 18.97 -4.85 -5.70
N ARG A 188 19.62 -5.40 -4.67
CA ARG A 188 21.03 -5.82 -4.76
C ARG A 188 21.30 -6.91 -5.80
N ASN A 189 20.27 -7.68 -6.17
CA ASN A 189 20.35 -8.78 -7.14
C ASN A 189 19.77 -8.37 -8.51
N ALA A 190 19.45 -7.08 -8.72
CA ALA A 190 18.97 -6.60 -10.01
C ALA A 190 20.03 -6.75 -11.09
N ASP A 191 19.62 -7.16 -12.28
CA ASP A 191 20.46 -7.19 -13.46
C ASP A 191 20.65 -5.77 -14.01
N ARG A 192 21.78 -5.15 -13.65
CA ARG A 192 22.10 -3.77 -14.01
C ARG A 192 22.61 -3.61 -15.46
N GLU A 193 22.79 -4.72 -16.20
CA GLU A 193 23.19 -4.74 -17.61
C GLU A 193 22.00 -5.03 -18.54
N SER A 194 20.79 -5.19 -17.98
CA SER A 194 19.58 -5.48 -18.76
C SER A 194 18.97 -4.24 -19.40
N ASP A 195 18.29 -4.42 -20.54
CA ASP A 195 17.49 -3.37 -21.20
C ASP A 195 16.42 -2.78 -20.27
N LEU A 196 15.88 -3.59 -19.35
CA LEU A 196 14.92 -3.11 -18.34
C LEU A 196 15.54 -2.11 -17.35
N PHE A 197 16.78 -2.34 -16.98
CA PHE A 197 17.48 -1.43 -16.09
C PHE A 197 17.88 -0.13 -16.80
N ASP A 198 18.27 -0.20 -18.07
CA ASP A 198 18.54 0.98 -18.87
C ASP A 198 17.29 1.82 -19.08
N GLU A 199 16.14 1.18 -19.32
CA GLU A 199 14.86 1.87 -19.43
C GLU A 199 14.45 2.52 -18.08
N LEU A 200 14.67 1.84 -16.94
CA LEU A 200 14.44 2.42 -15.62
C LEU A 200 15.31 3.66 -15.39
N LYS A 201 16.60 3.60 -15.75
CA LYS A 201 17.51 4.76 -15.66
C LYS A 201 16.99 5.94 -16.49
N PHE A 202 16.63 5.66 -17.74
CA PHE A 202 16.09 6.69 -18.64
C PHE A 202 14.86 7.37 -18.04
N VAL A 203 13.90 6.60 -17.50
CA VAL A 203 12.71 7.15 -16.86
C VAL A 203 13.04 7.93 -15.58
N ALA A 204 13.96 7.43 -14.78
CA ALA A 204 14.38 8.13 -13.56
C ALA A 204 15.03 9.49 -13.88
N GLU A 205 15.88 9.54 -14.90
CA GLU A 205 16.49 10.79 -15.39
C GLU A 205 15.44 11.75 -15.98
N GLU A 206 14.53 11.26 -16.84
CA GLU A 206 13.44 12.05 -17.43
C GLU A 206 12.56 12.71 -16.36
N LYS A 207 12.35 12.03 -15.25
CA LYS A 207 11.48 12.45 -14.15
C LYS A 207 12.21 13.15 -13.00
N ASP A 208 13.50 13.32 -13.08
CA ASP A 208 14.35 13.85 -11.98
C ASP A 208 14.15 13.07 -10.67
N ILE A 209 14.10 11.72 -10.78
CA ILE A 209 13.97 10.80 -9.64
C ILE A 209 15.36 10.25 -9.29
N GLU A 210 15.74 10.36 -8.02
CA GLU A 210 16.99 9.79 -7.54
C GLU A 210 16.97 8.26 -7.60
N LEU A 211 17.91 7.65 -8.36
CA LEU A 211 18.11 6.20 -8.46
C LEU A 211 19.29 5.79 -7.56
N ILE A 212 19.06 4.85 -6.62
CA ILE A 212 20.03 4.41 -5.60
C ILE A 212 20.33 2.93 -5.71
#